data_ff52c6fe733a574770b7ab412d29994b
#
_entry.id   ff52c6fe733a574770b7ab412d29994b
#
_cell.length_a   1.000
_cell.length_b   1.000
_cell.length_c   1.000
_cell.angle_alpha   90.00
_cell.angle_beta   90.00
_cell.angle_gamma   90.00
#
_symmetry.space_group_name_H-M   'P 1'
#
loop_
_entity.id
_entity.type
_entity.pdbx_description
1 polymer ?
#
loop_
_entity_poly.entity_id
_entity_poly.type
_entity_poly.pdbx_seq_one_letter_code
_entity_poly.pdbx_strand_id
1 'polypeptide(L)'
;SLNGLTDYERQYVIKLYNELLGGNSNSILFNTVREKNSYCYYINSSVKAYDNILIINSGVEAKNIDKSIKLIKKCLKDVSLGKFSLDDLDSCKNTIISAIKSNRDNPITAINTYFSKVLVGSDSDEERIEKFSKVTKEDIIKVSKKISLHTVLTLEPKEEEHGED
;
A
#
# COMPACT_ATOMS: atom_id res chain seq x y z
N SER A 1 4.22 10.54 -3.92
CA SER A 1 3.35 11.65 -3.51
C SER A 1 1.89 11.33 -3.84
N LEU A 2 0.96 11.75 -2.98
CA LEU A 2 -0.48 11.51 -3.03
C LEU A 2 -1.29 12.82 -3.22
N ASN A 3 -0.76 13.76 -3.95
CA ASN A 3 -1.40 15.07 -4.14
C ASN A 3 -2.68 14.97 -4.99
N GLY A 4 -3.66 15.83 -4.69
CA GLY A 4 -4.91 15.92 -5.46
C GLY A 4 -5.92 14.79 -5.23
N LEU A 5 -5.80 14.04 -4.11
CA LEU A 5 -6.82 13.08 -3.68
C LEU A 5 -7.97 13.82 -3.01
N THR A 6 -9.20 13.44 -3.34
CA THR A 6 -10.39 13.83 -2.57
C THR A 6 -10.39 13.14 -1.21
N ASP A 7 -11.23 13.59 -0.26
CA ASP A 7 -11.34 12.97 1.06
C ASP A 7 -11.76 11.50 0.98
N TYR A 8 -12.70 11.16 0.09
CA TYR A 8 -13.08 9.79 -0.17
C TYR A 8 -11.92 8.95 -0.72
N GLU A 9 -11.20 9.47 -1.71
CA GLU A 9 -10.02 8.80 -2.27
C GLU A 9 -8.93 8.58 -1.20
N ARG A 10 -8.73 9.58 -0.32
CA ARG A 10 -7.73 9.54 0.78
C ARG A 10 -8.12 8.58 1.90
N GLN A 11 -9.39 8.50 2.22
CA GLN A 11 -9.85 7.69 3.34
C GLN A 11 -10.08 6.22 2.96
N TYR A 12 -10.49 5.95 1.72
CA TYR A 12 -10.95 4.63 1.29
C TYR A 12 -10.16 4.08 0.11
N VAL A 13 -10.11 4.77 -1.01
CA VAL A 13 -9.56 4.22 -2.25
C VAL A 13 -8.06 3.95 -2.13
N ILE A 14 -7.29 4.88 -1.54
CA ILE A 14 -5.84 4.73 -1.39
C ILE A 14 -5.46 3.58 -0.44
N LYS A 15 -6.30 3.28 0.54
CA LYS A 15 -6.06 2.15 1.46
C LYS A 15 -6.25 0.82 0.74
N LEU A 16 -7.29 0.69 -0.08
CA LEU A 16 -7.49 -0.49 -0.94
C LEU A 16 -6.40 -0.61 -2.01
N TYR A 17 -6.01 0.51 -2.62
CA TYR A 17 -4.87 0.55 -3.53
C TYR A 17 -3.59 0.03 -2.85
N ASN A 18 -3.32 0.47 -1.62
CA ASN A 18 -2.16 0.00 -0.85
C ASN A 18 -2.24 -1.49 -0.54
N GLU A 19 -3.40 -1.98 -0.11
CA GLU A 19 -3.62 -3.39 0.17
C GLU A 19 -3.35 -4.25 -1.07
N LEU A 20 -3.86 -3.82 -2.22
CA LEU A 20 -3.63 -4.47 -3.51
C LEU A 20 -2.16 -4.41 -3.95
N LEU A 21 -1.48 -3.26 -3.75
CA LEU A 21 -0.12 -3.04 -4.23
C LEU A 21 0.91 -3.81 -3.41
N GLY A 22 0.92 -3.63 -2.08
CA GLY A 22 1.97 -4.16 -1.21
C GLY A 22 1.58 -4.25 0.26
N GLY A 23 0.29 -4.22 0.59
CA GLY A 23 -0.21 -4.24 1.96
C GLY A 23 -0.18 -5.62 2.63
N ASN A 24 -0.16 -6.69 1.86
CA ASN A 24 -0.19 -8.07 2.36
C ASN A 24 0.66 -9.04 1.52
N SER A 25 0.72 -10.31 1.96
CA SER A 25 1.49 -11.38 1.30
C SER A 25 0.90 -11.87 -0.03
N ASN A 26 -0.31 -11.45 -0.41
CA ASN A 26 -0.92 -11.76 -1.70
C ASN A 26 -0.89 -10.55 -2.66
N SER A 27 -0.23 -9.47 -2.25
CA SER A 27 -0.17 -8.22 -3.00
C SER A 27 0.68 -8.35 -4.29
N ILE A 28 0.45 -7.42 -5.20
CA ILE A 28 1.12 -7.38 -6.52
C ILE A 28 2.65 -7.31 -6.36
N LEU A 29 3.16 -6.45 -5.47
CA LEU A 29 4.60 -6.32 -5.23
C LEU A 29 5.18 -7.61 -4.65
N PHE A 30 4.53 -8.18 -3.64
CA PHE A 30 5.00 -9.40 -3.00
C PHE A 30 5.06 -10.55 -4.01
N ASN A 31 3.99 -10.82 -4.74
CA ASN A 31 3.93 -11.89 -5.73
C ASN A 31 4.89 -11.66 -6.89
N THR A 32 5.08 -10.41 -7.35
CA THR A 32 5.88 -10.14 -8.53
C THR A 32 7.36 -10.01 -8.21
N VAL A 33 7.74 -9.24 -7.16
CA VAL A 33 9.15 -8.94 -6.89
C VAL A 33 9.81 -10.04 -6.07
N ARG A 34 9.10 -10.54 -5.04
CA ARG A 34 9.61 -11.57 -4.14
C ARG A 34 9.38 -12.97 -4.67
N GLU A 35 8.12 -13.38 -4.87
CA GLU A 35 7.80 -14.78 -5.16
C GLU A 35 8.23 -15.20 -6.58
N LYS A 36 7.86 -14.43 -7.60
CA LYS A 36 8.15 -14.79 -9.00
C LYS A 36 9.59 -14.53 -9.42
N ASN A 37 10.24 -13.50 -8.89
CA ASN A 37 11.57 -13.08 -9.35
C ASN A 37 12.66 -13.25 -8.30
N SER A 38 12.33 -13.49 -7.04
CA SER A 38 13.29 -13.67 -5.92
C SER A 38 14.30 -12.51 -5.81
N TYR A 39 13.86 -11.27 -6.09
CA TYR A 39 14.76 -10.11 -6.08
C TYR A 39 14.91 -9.48 -4.71
N CYS A 40 14.05 -9.80 -3.75
CA CYS A 40 14.07 -9.22 -2.42
C CYS A 40 13.72 -10.23 -1.33
N TYR A 41 14.20 -9.98 -0.12
CA TYR A 41 13.86 -10.75 1.08
C TYR A 41 12.47 -10.38 1.60
N TYR A 42 12.17 -9.11 1.58
CA TYR A 42 10.86 -8.58 1.93
C TYR A 42 10.53 -7.38 1.04
N ILE A 43 9.25 -7.16 0.85
CA ILE A 43 8.71 -5.97 0.19
C ILE A 43 7.33 -5.69 0.75
N ASN A 44 7.06 -4.43 1.06
CA ASN A 44 5.77 -3.96 1.50
C ASN A 44 5.52 -2.52 1.07
N SER A 45 4.27 -2.11 1.13
CA SER A 45 3.89 -0.71 0.97
C SER A 45 3.04 -0.23 2.14
N SER A 46 3.11 1.06 2.44
CA SER A 46 2.31 1.71 3.47
C SER A 46 1.93 3.13 3.05
N VAL A 47 0.74 3.55 3.46
CA VAL A 47 0.23 4.90 3.21
C VAL A 47 0.32 5.72 4.49
N LYS A 48 0.96 6.88 4.38
CA LYS A 48 0.95 7.94 5.39
C LYS A 48 0.01 9.05 4.89
N ALA A 49 -1.27 8.90 5.20
CA ALA A 49 -2.33 9.72 4.61
C ALA A 49 -2.19 11.21 4.95
N TYR A 50 -1.75 11.54 6.17
CA TYR A 50 -1.54 12.93 6.61
C TYR A 50 -0.32 13.57 5.92
N ASP A 51 0.73 12.79 5.65
CA ASP A 51 1.94 13.25 4.99
C ASP A 51 1.82 13.23 3.46
N ASN A 52 0.70 12.74 2.92
CA ASN A 52 0.50 12.54 1.49
C ASN A 52 1.57 11.67 0.80
N ILE A 53 2.01 10.62 1.49
CA ILE A 53 3.09 9.75 1.03
C ILE A 53 2.62 8.29 0.99
N LEU A 54 2.96 7.62 -0.11
CA LEU A 54 3.02 6.16 -0.20
C LEU A 54 4.49 5.76 -0.15
N ILE A 55 4.84 4.88 0.77
CA ILE A 55 6.19 4.36 0.96
C ILE A 55 6.20 2.90 0.52
N ILE A 56 7.18 2.52 -0.28
CA ILE A 56 7.49 1.13 -0.59
C ILE A 56 8.86 0.83 0.02
N ASN A 57 8.92 -0.17 0.89
CA ASN A 57 10.14 -0.63 1.53
C ASN A 57 10.49 -2.03 1.01
N SER A 58 11.76 -2.28 0.75
CA SER A 58 12.23 -3.57 0.30
C SER A 58 13.65 -3.83 0.77
N GLY A 59 13.94 -5.05 1.24
CA GLY A 59 15.29 -5.52 1.51
C GLY A 59 15.79 -6.35 0.36
N VAL A 60 16.81 -5.86 -0.36
CA VAL A 60 17.34 -6.47 -1.58
C VAL A 60 18.86 -6.69 -1.48
N GLU A 61 19.37 -7.70 -2.17
CA GLU A 61 20.82 -7.82 -2.38
C GLU A 61 21.30 -6.75 -3.36
N ALA A 62 22.52 -6.22 -3.16
CA ALA A 62 23.10 -5.16 -3.99
C ALA A 62 22.98 -5.42 -5.50
N LYS A 63 23.27 -6.65 -5.94
CA LYS A 63 23.16 -7.08 -7.36
C LYS A 63 21.76 -7.01 -7.96
N ASN A 64 20.72 -6.90 -7.12
CA ASN A 64 19.31 -6.91 -7.52
C ASN A 64 18.63 -5.54 -7.39
N ILE A 65 19.30 -4.51 -6.87
CA ILE A 65 18.71 -3.19 -6.60
C ILE A 65 18.05 -2.62 -7.85
N ASP A 66 18.77 -2.48 -8.94
CA ASP A 66 18.25 -1.90 -10.18
C ASP A 66 17.10 -2.70 -10.78
N LYS A 67 17.19 -4.03 -10.73
CA LYS A 67 16.14 -4.93 -11.21
C LYS A 67 14.86 -4.77 -10.38
N SER A 68 15.01 -4.69 -9.06
CA SER A 68 13.90 -4.49 -8.14
C SER A 68 13.22 -3.14 -8.36
N ILE A 69 13.99 -2.05 -8.48
CA ILE A 69 13.46 -0.72 -8.76
C ILE A 69 12.68 -0.69 -10.09
N LYS A 70 13.25 -1.29 -11.16
CA LYS A 70 12.57 -1.37 -12.46
C LYS A 70 11.27 -2.16 -12.38
N LEU A 71 11.27 -3.27 -11.64
CA LEU A 71 10.10 -4.13 -11.50
C LEU A 71 9.01 -3.46 -10.63
N ILE A 72 9.38 -2.79 -9.54
CA ILE A 72 8.46 -1.99 -8.72
C ILE A 72 7.78 -0.90 -9.57
N LYS A 73 8.57 -0.14 -10.36
CA LYS A 73 8.02 0.86 -11.29
C LYS A 73 7.06 0.26 -12.31
N LYS A 74 7.37 -0.94 -12.82
CA LYS A 74 6.47 -1.68 -13.71
C LYS A 74 5.17 -2.05 -13.00
N CYS A 75 5.22 -2.57 -11.78
CA CYS A 75 4.02 -2.91 -11.00
C CYS A 75 3.12 -1.68 -10.79
N LEU A 76 3.68 -0.52 -10.41
CA LEU A 76 2.93 0.72 -10.29
C LEU A 76 2.23 1.10 -11.60
N LYS A 77 2.94 1.00 -12.74
CA LYS A 77 2.38 1.25 -14.07
C LYS A 77 1.28 0.24 -14.42
N ASP A 78 1.49 -1.04 -14.15
CA ASP A 78 0.53 -2.09 -14.46
C ASP A 78 -0.78 -1.88 -13.68
N VAL A 79 -0.74 -1.47 -12.40
CA VAL A 79 -1.94 -1.09 -11.64
C VAL A 79 -2.64 0.11 -12.27
N SER A 80 -1.89 1.13 -12.71
CA SER A 80 -2.47 2.32 -13.36
C SER A 80 -3.12 2.02 -14.72
N LEU A 81 -2.76 0.90 -15.34
CA LEU A 81 -3.37 0.38 -16.57
C LEU A 81 -4.50 -0.63 -16.29
N GLY A 82 -4.85 -0.85 -15.02
CA GLY A 82 -5.91 -1.78 -14.61
C GLY A 82 -5.54 -3.26 -14.74
N LYS A 83 -4.24 -3.61 -14.77
CA LYS A 83 -3.77 -5.00 -14.90
C LYS A 83 -3.81 -5.72 -13.55
N PHE A 84 -4.99 -5.85 -12.99
CA PHE A 84 -5.31 -6.66 -11.82
C PHE A 84 -6.75 -7.17 -11.97
N SER A 85 -7.09 -8.28 -11.33
CA SER A 85 -8.42 -8.88 -11.44
C SER A 85 -9.42 -8.20 -10.50
N LEU A 86 -10.71 -8.43 -10.72
CA LEU A 86 -11.75 -8.05 -9.76
C LEU A 86 -11.64 -8.90 -8.49
N ASP A 87 -11.26 -10.16 -8.61
CA ASP A 87 -11.07 -11.07 -7.48
C ASP A 87 -9.95 -10.56 -6.55
N ASP A 88 -8.85 -10.01 -7.09
CA ASP A 88 -7.82 -9.37 -6.29
C ASP A 88 -8.36 -8.18 -5.48
N LEU A 89 -9.18 -7.34 -6.13
CA LEU A 89 -9.79 -6.19 -5.46
C LEU A 89 -10.80 -6.63 -4.39
N ASP A 90 -11.63 -7.61 -4.68
CA ASP A 90 -12.62 -8.12 -3.73
C ASP A 90 -11.95 -8.84 -2.54
N SER A 91 -10.84 -9.53 -2.77
CA SER A 91 -10.00 -10.09 -1.70
C SER A 91 -9.46 -8.98 -0.79
N CYS A 92 -8.96 -7.88 -1.35
CA CYS A 92 -8.50 -6.72 -0.56
C CYS A 92 -9.63 -6.08 0.25
N LYS A 93 -10.84 -5.93 -0.34
CA LYS A 93 -12.03 -5.43 0.39
C LYS A 93 -12.37 -6.34 1.56
N ASN A 94 -12.42 -7.65 1.33
CA ASN A 94 -12.73 -8.63 2.36
C ASN A 94 -11.71 -8.59 3.50
N THR A 95 -10.42 -8.43 3.22
CA THR A 95 -9.37 -8.28 4.22
C THR A 95 -9.62 -7.06 5.12
N ILE A 96 -9.85 -5.89 4.52
CA ILE A 96 -10.09 -4.66 5.28
C ILE A 96 -11.40 -4.75 6.08
N ILE A 97 -12.48 -5.23 5.47
CA ILE A 97 -13.79 -5.36 6.12
C ILE A 97 -13.73 -6.35 7.29
N SER A 98 -13.03 -7.47 7.11
CA SER A 98 -12.82 -8.46 8.17
C SER A 98 -12.01 -7.87 9.33
N ALA A 99 -10.97 -7.09 9.04
CA ALA A 99 -10.19 -6.39 10.06
C ALA A 99 -11.05 -5.37 10.85
N ILE A 100 -11.92 -4.61 10.18
CA ILE A 100 -12.86 -3.69 10.86
C ILE A 100 -13.78 -4.48 11.79
N LYS A 101 -14.37 -5.57 11.31
CA LYS A 101 -15.30 -6.40 12.10
C LYS A 101 -14.61 -7.05 13.30
N SER A 102 -13.41 -7.61 13.12
CA SER A 102 -12.66 -8.30 14.18
C SER A 102 -12.17 -7.36 15.28
N ASN A 103 -12.00 -6.07 14.95
CA ASN A 103 -11.52 -5.08 15.92
C ASN A 103 -12.63 -4.43 16.75
N ARG A 104 -13.91 -4.75 16.51
CA ARG A 104 -15.05 -4.17 17.23
C ARG A 104 -15.02 -4.44 18.73
N ASP A 105 -14.60 -5.65 19.09
CA ASP A 105 -14.58 -6.09 20.50
C ASP A 105 -13.29 -5.69 21.23
N ASN A 106 -12.36 -5.01 20.55
CA ASN A 106 -11.13 -4.52 21.16
C ASN A 106 -11.38 -3.17 21.85
N PRO A 107 -11.24 -3.08 23.20
CA PRO A 107 -11.52 -1.85 23.94
C PRO A 107 -10.69 -0.65 23.50
N ILE A 108 -9.40 -0.86 23.16
CA ILE A 108 -8.51 0.21 22.70
C ILE A 108 -8.98 0.73 21.34
N THR A 109 -9.38 -0.17 20.44
CA THR A 109 -9.93 0.22 19.14
C THR A 109 -11.23 0.99 19.29
N ALA A 110 -12.13 0.55 20.19
CA ALA A 110 -13.38 1.26 20.46
C ALA A 110 -13.13 2.69 20.97
N ILE A 111 -12.18 2.86 21.90
CA ILE A 111 -11.78 4.18 22.41
C ILE A 111 -11.22 5.05 21.28
N ASN A 112 -10.28 4.53 20.48
CA ASN A 112 -9.68 5.27 19.36
C ASN A 112 -10.71 5.65 18.30
N THR A 113 -11.65 4.76 17.98
CA THR A 113 -12.74 5.03 17.03
C THR A 113 -13.66 6.13 17.57
N TYR A 114 -14.01 6.09 18.85
CA TYR A 114 -14.80 7.13 19.49
C TYR A 114 -14.09 8.49 19.43
N PHE A 115 -12.82 8.56 19.83
CA PHE A 115 -12.03 9.79 19.75
C PHE A 115 -11.92 10.32 18.32
N SER A 116 -11.67 9.45 17.34
CA SER A 116 -11.60 9.84 15.94
C SER A 116 -12.93 10.40 15.45
N LYS A 117 -14.07 9.82 15.88
CA LYS A 117 -15.40 10.32 15.54
C LYS A 117 -15.65 11.71 16.12
N VAL A 118 -15.28 11.91 17.39
CA VAL A 118 -15.53 13.19 18.10
C VAL A 118 -14.59 14.29 17.61
N LEU A 119 -13.30 13.98 17.38
CA LEU A 119 -12.29 14.99 17.06
C LEU A 119 -12.25 15.37 15.58
N VAL A 120 -12.46 14.40 14.69
CA VAL A 120 -12.29 14.61 13.24
C VAL A 120 -13.50 14.19 12.40
N GLY A 121 -14.61 13.81 13.05
CA GLY A 121 -15.83 13.43 12.35
C GLY A 121 -15.67 12.16 11.49
N SER A 122 -14.86 11.19 11.96
CA SER A 122 -14.64 9.96 11.19
C SER A 122 -15.92 9.12 11.11
N ASP A 123 -16.04 8.39 9.99
CA ASP A 123 -17.16 7.49 9.73
C ASP A 123 -17.26 6.37 10.78
N SER A 124 -18.49 5.91 11.06
CA SER A 124 -18.74 4.69 11.83
C SER A 124 -18.22 3.45 11.10
N ASP A 125 -18.10 2.33 11.81
CA ASP A 125 -17.65 1.08 11.18
C ASP A 125 -18.61 0.60 10.08
N GLU A 126 -19.91 0.79 10.25
CA GLU A 126 -20.92 0.48 9.24
C GLU A 126 -20.74 1.33 7.98
N GLU A 127 -20.58 2.65 8.14
CA GLU A 127 -20.32 3.57 7.04
C GLU A 127 -19.00 3.27 6.33
N ARG A 128 -17.96 2.92 7.10
CA ARG A 128 -16.64 2.52 6.55
C ARG A 128 -16.76 1.24 5.72
N ILE A 129 -17.45 0.21 6.23
CA ILE A 129 -17.68 -1.04 5.51
C ILE A 129 -18.44 -0.77 4.21
N GLU A 130 -19.49 0.03 4.25
CA GLU A 130 -20.26 0.41 3.06
C GLU A 130 -19.39 1.12 2.03
N LYS A 131 -18.62 2.13 2.47
CA LYS A 131 -17.73 2.90 1.59
C LYS A 131 -16.62 2.06 0.97
N PHE A 132 -15.99 1.15 1.72
CA PHE A 132 -15.00 0.20 1.18
C PHE A 132 -15.63 -0.75 0.15
N SER A 133 -16.84 -1.25 0.41
CA SER A 133 -17.54 -2.15 -0.51
C SER A 133 -17.86 -1.48 -1.86
N LYS A 134 -18.12 -0.18 -1.86
CA LYS A 134 -18.47 0.60 -3.06
C LYS A 134 -17.27 0.99 -3.93
N VAL A 135 -16.03 0.86 -3.45
CA VAL A 135 -14.85 1.19 -4.26
C VAL A 135 -14.80 0.30 -5.50
N THR A 136 -14.64 0.92 -6.65
CA THR A 136 -14.58 0.23 -7.95
C THR A 136 -13.14 0.07 -8.45
N LYS A 137 -12.97 -0.76 -9.47
CA LYS A 137 -11.68 -0.90 -10.17
C LYS A 137 -11.26 0.42 -10.81
N GLU A 138 -12.21 1.16 -11.33
CA GLU A 138 -12.02 2.48 -11.96
C GLU A 138 -11.50 3.50 -10.94
N ASP A 139 -11.98 3.45 -9.69
CA ASP A 139 -11.49 4.31 -8.61
C ASP A 139 -10.02 4.02 -8.29
N ILE A 140 -9.65 2.74 -8.22
CA ILE A 140 -8.24 2.33 -8.02
C ILE A 140 -7.36 2.84 -9.17
N ILE A 141 -7.79 2.66 -10.42
CA ILE A 141 -7.07 3.16 -11.60
C ILE A 141 -6.94 4.69 -11.56
N LYS A 142 -8.00 5.40 -11.22
CA LYS A 142 -8.01 6.87 -11.12
C LYS A 142 -7.03 7.37 -10.06
N VAL A 143 -7.04 6.78 -8.86
CA VAL A 143 -6.13 7.13 -7.79
C VAL A 143 -4.68 6.77 -8.16
N SER A 144 -4.44 5.61 -8.76
CA SER A 144 -3.10 5.20 -9.16
C SER A 144 -2.43 6.18 -10.14
N LYS A 145 -3.20 6.82 -11.03
CA LYS A 145 -2.72 7.86 -11.96
C LYS A 145 -2.34 9.17 -11.29
N LYS A 146 -2.83 9.42 -10.08
CA LYS A 146 -2.47 10.59 -9.26
C LYS A 146 -1.20 10.36 -8.43
N ILE A 147 -0.72 9.12 -8.36
CA ILE A 147 0.47 8.75 -7.60
C ILE A 147 1.70 9.00 -8.46
N SER A 148 2.61 9.83 -8.00
CA SER A 148 3.90 10.10 -8.65
C SER A 148 5.06 9.56 -7.82
N LEU A 149 6.04 8.96 -8.48
CA LEU A 149 7.31 8.62 -7.85
C LEU A 149 8.08 9.91 -7.57
N HIS A 150 8.43 10.15 -6.32
CA HIS A 150 9.16 11.33 -5.89
C HIS A 150 10.64 11.04 -5.65
N THR A 151 10.93 10.02 -4.84
CA THR A 151 12.29 9.70 -4.40
C THR A 151 12.49 8.18 -4.38
N VAL A 152 13.69 7.76 -4.75
CA VAL A 152 14.21 6.42 -4.50
C VAL A 152 15.46 6.60 -3.65
N LEU A 153 15.48 5.93 -2.49
CA LEU A 153 16.62 5.90 -1.59
C LEU A 153 17.14 4.46 -1.51
N THR A 154 18.44 4.29 -1.71
CA THR A 154 19.14 3.03 -1.49
C THR A 154 20.13 3.19 -0.36
N LEU A 155 20.19 2.20 0.53
CA LEU A 155 21.18 2.10 1.58
C LEU A 155 22.03 0.86 1.29
N GLU A 156 23.31 1.07 1.05
CA GLU A 156 24.28 0.03 0.78
C GLU A 156 25.31 0.00 1.90
N PRO A 157 25.88 -1.18 2.26
CA PRO A 157 26.98 -1.24 3.19
C PRO A 157 28.17 -0.44 2.62
N LYS A 158 28.91 0.26 3.47
CA LYS A 158 30.22 0.80 3.07
C LYS A 158 31.12 -0.36 2.66
N GLU A 159 31.75 -0.25 1.49
CA GLU A 159 32.88 -1.11 1.18
C GLU A 159 33.95 -0.84 2.27
N GLU A 160 34.27 -1.85 3.10
CA GLU A 160 35.46 -1.80 3.94
C GLU A 160 36.63 -1.83 2.97
N GLU A 161 37.38 -0.72 2.90
CA GLU A 161 38.71 -0.73 2.31
C GLU A 161 39.54 -1.74 3.14
N HIS A 162 39.68 -2.95 2.61
CA HIS A 162 40.70 -3.86 3.10
C HIS A 162 42.06 -3.19 2.79
N GLY A 163 42.57 -2.47 3.78
CA GLY A 163 43.95 -2.05 3.75
C GLY A 163 44.81 -3.31 3.60
N GLU A 164 45.51 -3.39 2.49
CA GLU A 164 46.62 -4.33 2.34
C GLU A 164 47.65 -3.98 3.41
N ASP A 165 47.82 -4.88 4.40
CA ASP A 165 48.99 -4.95 5.26
C ASP A 165 50.05 -5.87 4.62
#